data_0387087bbb2210fd883b9b0a936de502
#
_entry.id   0387087bbb2210fd883b9b0a936de502
#
_cell.length_a   1.000
_cell.length_b   1.000
_cell.length_c   1.000
_cell.angle_alpha   90.00
_cell.angle_beta   90.00
_cell.angle_gamma   90.00
#
_symmetry.space_group_name_H-M   'P 1'
#
loop_
_entity.id
_entity.type
_entity.pdbx_description
1 polymer ?
#
loop_
_entity_poly.entity_id
_entity_poly.type
_entity_poly.pdbx_seq_one_letter_code
_entity_poly.pdbx_strand_id
1 'polypeptide(L)'
;NMTPPEIEKHVGLFISDHLESVVGPYLVDKFLLRKQQPDYKRAYRLLASMQKEQPRNGYLNRLLALCKPLVDASGDRLPAFKATDINGKSVSSASLSSAPVAVVYTWATWSYESTNLQQRLLDLHNRAEGKLQLLGISLEPSLTTCKEEVSSQHLGWPVVCDEKLFEGMLVRKLGLTAVPDNILLQRGRVVARGLSADDLINRVEKLI
;
A
#
# COMPACT_ATOMS: atom_id res chain seq x y z
N ASN A 1 29.02 -17.81 7.89
CA ASN A 1 28.10 -16.95 7.13
C ASN A 1 27.00 -16.48 8.07
N MET A 2 26.82 -15.16 8.19
CA MET A 2 25.76 -14.57 9.00
C MET A 2 24.38 -14.79 8.34
N THR A 3 23.38 -15.08 9.15
CA THR A 3 22.00 -15.15 8.71
C THR A 3 21.41 -13.74 8.43
N PRO A 4 20.37 -13.58 7.60
CA PRO A 4 19.75 -12.28 7.36
C PRO A 4 19.36 -11.50 8.63
N PRO A 5 18.76 -12.09 9.68
CA PRO A 5 18.47 -11.42 10.94
C PRO A 5 19.73 -10.93 11.68
N GLU A 6 20.82 -11.69 11.64
CA GLU A 6 22.10 -11.28 12.23
C GLU A 6 22.70 -10.09 11.50
N ILE A 7 22.63 -10.10 10.15
CA ILE A 7 23.09 -8.97 9.34
C ILE A 7 22.30 -7.71 9.70
N GLU A 8 20.98 -7.80 9.76
CA GLU A 8 20.12 -6.67 10.12
C GLU A 8 20.43 -6.12 11.52
N LYS A 9 20.73 -7.00 12.48
CA LYS A 9 21.14 -6.60 13.83
C LYS A 9 22.46 -5.83 13.78
N HIS A 10 23.46 -6.34 13.05
CA HIS A 10 24.77 -5.68 12.91
C HIS A 10 24.67 -4.33 12.19
N VAL A 11 23.81 -4.22 11.16
CA VAL A 11 23.53 -2.94 10.50
C VAL A 11 22.97 -1.93 11.52
N GLY A 12 22.01 -2.34 12.35
CA GLY A 12 21.47 -1.47 13.39
C GLY A 12 22.51 -1.00 14.40
N LEU A 13 23.38 -1.89 14.86
CA LEU A 13 24.48 -1.55 15.78
C LEU A 13 25.49 -0.60 15.13
N PHE A 14 25.93 -0.92 13.91
CA PHE A 14 26.85 -0.06 13.17
C PHE A 14 26.31 1.37 13.03
N ILE A 15 25.03 1.51 12.65
CA ILE A 15 24.41 2.83 12.50
C ILE A 15 24.34 3.57 13.85
N SER A 16 24.00 2.86 14.93
CA SER A 16 23.93 3.48 16.26
C SER A 16 25.30 4.04 16.72
N ASP A 17 26.37 3.37 16.33
CA ASP A 17 27.74 3.75 16.70
C ASP A 17 28.35 4.77 15.71
N HIS A 18 27.80 4.91 14.49
CA HIS A 18 28.34 5.70 13.38
C HIS A 18 27.28 6.50 12.63
N LEU A 19 26.58 7.38 13.32
CA LEU A 19 25.47 8.18 12.73
C LEU A 19 25.94 9.11 11.60
N GLU A 20 27.19 9.53 11.62
CA GLU A 20 27.84 10.37 10.61
C GLU A 20 28.28 9.61 9.35
N SER A 21 28.26 8.28 9.38
CA SER A 21 28.78 7.45 8.30
C SER A 21 27.88 7.52 7.04
N VAL A 22 28.47 7.93 5.93
CA VAL A 22 27.81 7.96 4.61
C VAL A 22 27.45 6.58 4.08
N VAL A 23 28.02 5.52 4.65
CA VAL A 23 27.71 4.12 4.32
C VAL A 23 26.40 3.66 4.99
N GLY A 24 26.03 4.25 6.11
CA GLY A 24 24.83 3.88 6.87
C GLY A 24 23.55 3.82 6.03
N PRO A 25 23.18 4.88 5.26
CA PRO A 25 22.00 4.84 4.39
C PRO A 25 22.03 3.72 3.36
N TYR A 26 23.19 3.41 2.79
CA TYR A 26 23.35 2.30 1.85
C TYR A 26 23.09 0.93 2.52
N LEU A 27 23.57 0.74 3.75
CA LEU A 27 23.32 -0.50 4.50
C LEU A 27 21.83 -0.67 4.81
N VAL A 28 21.12 0.40 5.17
CA VAL A 28 19.65 0.36 5.36
C VAL A 28 18.95 0.00 4.06
N ASP A 29 19.27 0.67 2.96
CA ASP A 29 18.68 0.35 1.66
C ASP A 29 18.89 -1.11 1.29
N LYS A 30 20.14 -1.58 1.34
CA LYS A 30 20.53 -2.92 0.91
C LYS A 30 19.90 -4.04 1.76
N PHE A 31 19.92 -3.90 3.09
CA PHE A 31 19.59 -5.01 3.99
C PHE A 31 18.23 -4.91 4.66
N LEU A 32 17.59 -3.72 4.71
CA LEU A 32 16.28 -3.55 5.31
C LEU A 32 15.19 -3.24 4.27
N LEU A 33 15.53 -2.55 3.18
CA LEU A 33 14.51 -2.14 2.19
C LEU A 33 14.44 -3.05 0.98
N ARG A 34 15.59 -3.56 0.47
CA ARG A 34 15.62 -4.44 -0.71
C ARG A 34 15.47 -5.92 -0.36
N LYS A 35 14.52 -6.25 0.50
CA LYS A 35 14.17 -7.63 0.84
C LYS A 35 12.70 -7.89 0.52
N GLN A 36 12.33 -9.16 0.44
CA GLN A 36 10.97 -9.59 0.09
C GLN A 36 9.89 -8.98 1.00
N GLN A 37 10.19 -8.79 2.27
CA GLN A 37 9.31 -8.11 3.24
C GLN A 37 10.08 -6.99 3.95
N PRO A 38 10.10 -5.78 3.39
CA PRO A 38 10.83 -4.65 3.97
C PRO A 38 10.29 -4.24 5.34
N ASP A 39 11.20 -3.95 6.28
CA ASP A 39 10.83 -3.35 7.57
C ASP A 39 10.96 -1.82 7.50
N TYR A 40 9.96 -1.19 6.88
CA TYR A 40 9.95 0.27 6.69
C TYR A 40 10.01 1.05 8.00
N LYS A 41 9.39 0.56 9.09
CA LYS A 41 9.43 1.24 10.40
C LYS A 41 10.83 1.28 10.99
N ARG A 42 11.53 0.15 10.95
CA ARG A 42 12.91 0.05 11.43
C ARG A 42 13.85 0.85 10.55
N ALA A 43 13.73 0.69 9.22
CA ALA A 43 14.51 1.45 8.25
C ALA A 43 14.34 2.97 8.46
N TYR A 44 13.12 3.45 8.58
CA TYR A 44 12.83 4.87 8.79
C TYR A 44 13.46 5.39 10.09
N ARG A 45 13.37 4.64 11.21
CA ARG A 45 13.96 5.05 12.48
C ARG A 45 15.49 5.19 12.38
N LEU A 46 16.16 4.23 11.73
CA LEU A 46 17.61 4.27 11.53
C LEU A 46 18.03 5.43 10.61
N LEU A 47 17.31 5.64 9.51
CA LEU A 47 17.56 6.77 8.61
C LEU A 47 17.32 8.12 9.32
N ALA A 48 16.26 8.24 10.11
CA ALA A 48 15.94 9.46 10.85
C ALA A 48 16.98 9.78 11.93
N SER A 49 17.56 8.76 12.57
CA SER A 49 18.66 8.99 13.53
C SER A 49 19.91 9.56 12.87
N MET A 50 20.24 9.11 11.66
CA MET A 50 21.38 9.64 10.90
C MET A 50 21.13 11.05 10.33
N GLN A 51 19.88 11.43 10.07
CA GLN A 51 19.56 12.70 9.43
C GLN A 51 20.03 13.93 10.20
N LYS A 52 20.09 13.84 11.54
CA LYS A 52 20.56 14.93 12.39
C LYS A 52 22.03 15.25 12.17
N GLU A 53 22.83 14.20 11.95
CA GLU A 53 24.28 14.32 11.70
C GLU A 53 24.58 14.56 10.22
N GLN A 54 23.67 14.17 9.32
CA GLN A 54 23.83 14.22 7.88
C GLN A 54 22.68 14.97 7.17
N PRO A 55 22.30 16.20 7.56
CA PRO A 55 21.10 16.86 7.05
C PRO A 55 21.14 17.13 5.54
N ARG A 56 22.34 17.23 4.95
CA ARG A 56 22.56 17.50 3.51
C ARG A 56 22.80 16.24 2.68
N ASN A 57 22.70 15.05 3.27
CA ASN A 57 22.87 13.80 2.52
C ASN A 57 21.63 13.54 1.67
N GLY A 58 21.74 13.81 0.35
CA GLY A 58 20.62 13.67 -0.59
C GLY A 58 20.11 12.22 -0.74
N TYR A 59 20.99 11.22 -0.61
CA TYR A 59 20.61 9.82 -0.66
C TYR A 59 19.78 9.42 0.56
N LEU A 60 20.25 9.80 1.75
CA LEU A 60 19.54 9.62 3.02
C LEU A 60 18.14 10.27 2.99
N ASN A 61 18.06 11.53 2.55
CA ASN A 61 16.80 12.26 2.47
C ASN A 61 15.83 11.62 1.48
N ARG A 62 16.32 11.07 0.37
CA ARG A 62 15.50 10.33 -0.60
C ARG A 62 14.92 9.06 0.02
N LEU A 63 15.71 8.27 0.75
CA LEU A 63 15.24 7.07 1.43
C LEU A 63 14.19 7.40 2.51
N LEU A 64 14.39 8.48 3.28
CA LEU A 64 13.40 8.96 4.24
C LEU A 64 12.08 9.34 3.58
N ALA A 65 12.14 10.07 2.46
CA ALA A 65 10.95 10.44 1.70
C ALA A 65 10.22 9.22 1.12
N LEU A 66 10.95 8.18 0.73
CA LEU A 66 10.38 6.90 0.29
C LEU A 66 9.69 6.15 1.44
N CYS A 67 10.34 6.04 2.59
CA CYS A 67 9.83 5.25 3.71
C CYS A 67 8.68 5.92 4.46
N LYS A 68 8.65 7.25 4.55
CA LYS A 68 7.68 7.98 5.38
C LYS A 68 6.22 7.65 5.04
N PRO A 69 5.74 7.71 3.78
CA PRO A 69 4.36 7.34 3.46
C PRO A 69 4.03 5.90 3.84
N LEU A 70 4.98 4.98 3.67
CA LEU A 70 4.81 3.56 3.99
C LEU A 70 4.69 3.32 5.49
N VAL A 71 5.47 4.05 6.29
CA VAL A 71 5.38 4.03 7.76
C VAL A 71 4.07 4.64 8.24
N ASP A 72 3.69 5.81 7.71
CA ASP A 72 2.44 6.48 8.06
C ASP A 72 1.22 5.61 7.71
N ALA A 73 1.29 4.88 6.59
CA ALA A 73 0.24 3.97 6.14
C ALA A 73 0.19 2.65 6.94
N SER A 74 1.25 2.26 7.66
CA SER A 74 1.35 0.97 8.36
C SER A 74 0.61 0.90 9.70
N GLY A 75 -0.19 1.91 10.03
CA GLY A 75 -1.04 1.92 11.22
C GLY A 75 -2.23 0.94 11.13
N ASP A 76 -2.96 0.82 12.23
CA ASP A 76 -4.19 0.01 12.34
C ASP A 76 -5.44 0.72 11.76
N ARG A 77 -5.28 1.91 11.21
CA ARG A 77 -6.31 2.69 10.51
C ARG A 77 -5.78 3.22 9.20
N LEU A 78 -6.69 3.41 8.23
CA LEU A 78 -6.32 4.11 7.00
C LEU A 78 -5.91 5.56 7.30
N PRO A 79 -4.86 6.08 6.65
CA PRO A 79 -4.62 7.52 6.60
C PRO A 79 -5.87 8.25 6.11
N ALA A 80 -6.20 9.37 6.74
CA ALA A 80 -7.36 10.17 6.34
C ALA A 80 -7.20 10.67 4.90
N PHE A 81 -8.16 10.37 4.02
CA PHE A 81 -8.19 10.86 2.65
C PHE A 81 -9.59 11.22 2.19
N LYS A 82 -9.66 12.09 1.20
CA LYS A 82 -10.81 12.33 0.33
C LYS A 82 -10.32 12.26 -1.11
N ALA A 83 -11.05 11.55 -1.95
CA ALA A 83 -10.79 11.43 -3.37
C ALA A 83 -12.10 11.52 -4.15
N THR A 84 -12.00 11.69 -5.45
CA THR A 84 -13.15 11.65 -6.36
C THR A 84 -13.03 10.40 -7.22
N ASP A 85 -14.09 9.62 -7.31
CA ASP A 85 -14.13 8.45 -8.20
C ASP A 85 -14.28 8.87 -9.68
N ILE A 86 -14.17 7.90 -10.58
CA ILE A 86 -14.29 8.13 -12.03
C ILE A 86 -15.65 8.70 -12.47
N ASN A 87 -16.65 8.67 -11.60
CA ASN A 87 -18.01 9.19 -11.84
C ASN A 87 -18.24 10.56 -11.17
N GLY A 88 -17.21 11.16 -10.58
CA GLY A 88 -17.30 12.45 -9.91
C GLY A 88 -17.85 12.39 -8.47
N LYS A 89 -18.04 11.19 -7.90
CA LYS A 89 -18.53 11.02 -6.53
C LYS A 89 -17.36 11.03 -5.54
N SER A 90 -17.61 11.62 -4.37
CA SER A 90 -16.62 11.64 -3.29
C SER A 90 -16.52 10.28 -2.61
N VAL A 91 -15.28 9.83 -2.39
CA VAL A 91 -14.93 8.67 -1.59
C VAL A 91 -13.90 9.06 -0.53
N SER A 92 -14.00 8.50 0.66
CA SER A 92 -13.13 8.87 1.78
C SER A 92 -12.76 7.66 2.65
N SER A 93 -11.69 7.81 3.42
CA SER A 93 -11.33 6.82 4.45
C SER A 93 -12.46 6.59 5.45
N ALA A 94 -13.23 7.62 5.79
CA ALA A 94 -14.36 7.50 6.71
C ALA A 94 -15.48 6.62 6.14
N SER A 95 -15.81 6.74 4.85
CA SER A 95 -16.83 5.90 4.21
C SER A 95 -16.45 4.42 4.22
N LEU A 96 -15.18 4.10 3.95
CA LEU A 96 -14.68 2.72 4.02
C LEU A 96 -14.66 2.18 5.45
N SER A 97 -14.28 3.02 6.41
CA SER A 97 -14.18 2.62 7.82
C SER A 97 -15.55 2.36 8.47
N SER A 98 -16.64 2.84 7.89
CA SER A 98 -18.00 2.60 8.40
C SER A 98 -18.55 1.21 8.05
N ALA A 99 -17.97 0.53 7.08
CA ALA A 99 -18.40 -0.80 6.66
C ALA A 99 -17.96 -1.89 7.65
N PRO A 100 -18.74 -3.00 7.78
CA PRO A 100 -18.28 -4.17 8.52
C PRO A 100 -16.97 -4.72 7.97
N VAL A 101 -16.86 -4.85 6.65
CA VAL A 101 -15.65 -5.26 5.92
C VAL A 101 -15.41 -4.32 4.75
N ALA A 102 -14.18 -3.89 4.54
CA ALA A 102 -13.81 -3.13 3.35
C ALA A 102 -12.48 -3.62 2.77
N VAL A 103 -12.34 -3.54 1.46
CA VAL A 103 -11.10 -3.83 0.74
C VAL A 103 -10.75 -2.65 -0.16
N VAL A 104 -9.52 -2.17 -0.01
CA VAL A 104 -8.89 -1.27 -0.99
C VAL A 104 -7.91 -2.11 -1.79
N TYR A 105 -7.95 -2.00 -3.11
CA TYR A 105 -7.04 -2.77 -3.96
C TYR A 105 -6.61 -1.97 -5.20
N THR A 106 -5.41 -2.26 -5.69
CA THR A 106 -4.90 -1.72 -6.95
C THR A 106 -5.17 -2.69 -8.10
N TRP A 107 -5.44 -2.15 -9.28
CA TRP A 107 -5.65 -2.93 -10.48
C TRP A 107 -5.26 -2.16 -11.76
N ALA A 108 -5.04 -2.91 -12.84
CA ALA A 108 -4.84 -2.37 -14.17
C ALA A 108 -5.15 -3.45 -15.23
N THR A 109 -5.58 -3.03 -16.43
CA THR A 109 -5.92 -3.96 -17.53
C THR A 109 -4.72 -4.78 -18.00
N TRP A 110 -3.52 -4.22 -17.89
CA TRP A 110 -2.27 -4.89 -18.26
C TRP A 110 -1.76 -5.90 -17.20
N SER A 111 -2.43 -6.03 -16.05
CA SER A 111 -2.10 -6.99 -15.00
C SER A 111 -3.19 -8.06 -14.90
N TYR A 112 -2.94 -9.23 -15.47
CA TYR A 112 -3.86 -10.38 -15.41
C TYR A 112 -4.23 -10.76 -13.98
N GLU A 113 -3.26 -10.75 -13.06
CA GLU A 113 -3.49 -11.09 -11.65
C GLU A 113 -4.47 -10.11 -10.98
N SER A 114 -4.37 -8.81 -11.30
CA SER A 114 -5.27 -7.81 -10.73
C SER A 114 -6.68 -7.89 -11.31
N THR A 115 -6.82 -8.18 -12.61
CA THR A 115 -8.14 -8.38 -13.23
C THR A 115 -8.82 -9.65 -12.73
N ASN A 116 -8.06 -10.73 -12.51
CA ASN A 116 -8.57 -11.96 -11.90
C ASN A 116 -9.04 -11.71 -10.44
N LEU A 117 -8.24 -11.00 -9.64
CA LEU A 117 -8.65 -10.61 -8.29
C LEU A 117 -9.93 -9.77 -8.32
N GLN A 118 -10.05 -8.82 -9.24
CA GLN A 118 -11.23 -7.96 -9.38
C GLN A 118 -12.50 -8.77 -9.68
N GLN A 119 -12.44 -9.78 -10.54
CA GLN A 119 -13.56 -10.68 -10.81
C GLN A 119 -14.00 -11.45 -9.55
N ARG A 120 -13.05 -11.97 -8.82
CA ARG A 120 -13.33 -12.68 -7.55
C ARG A 120 -13.93 -11.75 -6.48
N LEU A 121 -13.48 -10.51 -6.41
CA LEU A 121 -14.06 -9.49 -5.54
C LEU A 121 -15.48 -9.11 -5.98
N LEU A 122 -15.78 -9.09 -7.29
CA LEU A 122 -17.11 -8.87 -7.80
C LEU A 122 -18.09 -9.98 -7.35
N ASP A 123 -17.68 -11.23 -7.45
CA ASP A 123 -18.47 -12.37 -6.97
C ASP A 123 -18.75 -12.28 -5.46
N LEU A 124 -17.75 -11.92 -4.67
CA LEU A 124 -17.91 -11.71 -3.23
C LEU A 124 -18.83 -10.53 -2.91
N HIS A 125 -18.66 -9.42 -3.60
CA HIS A 125 -19.45 -8.21 -3.39
C HIS A 125 -20.95 -8.48 -3.66
N ASN A 126 -21.25 -9.23 -4.74
CA ASN A 126 -22.61 -9.60 -5.10
C ASN A 126 -23.27 -10.52 -4.04
N ARG A 127 -22.49 -11.35 -3.35
CA ARG A 127 -22.98 -12.26 -2.29
C ARG A 127 -23.00 -11.65 -0.90
N ALA A 128 -22.30 -10.53 -0.70
CA ALA A 128 -22.05 -9.97 0.62
C ALA A 128 -23.22 -9.18 1.23
N GLU A 129 -24.35 -9.02 0.51
CA GLU A 129 -25.56 -8.35 1.00
C GLU A 129 -25.28 -6.96 1.64
N GLY A 130 -24.37 -6.21 1.07
CA GLY A 130 -23.96 -4.88 1.55
C GLY A 130 -22.94 -4.86 2.72
N LYS A 131 -22.49 -6.01 3.21
CA LYS A 131 -21.47 -6.08 4.28
C LYS A 131 -20.06 -5.76 3.80
N LEU A 132 -19.79 -5.88 2.50
CA LEU A 132 -18.49 -5.65 1.88
C LEU A 132 -18.50 -4.34 1.09
N GLN A 133 -17.64 -3.41 1.45
CA GLN A 133 -17.32 -2.24 0.64
C GLN A 133 -15.99 -2.41 -0.07
N LEU A 134 -15.94 -1.98 -1.33
CA LEU A 134 -14.74 -2.04 -2.14
C LEU A 134 -14.34 -0.63 -2.62
N LEU A 135 -13.04 -0.40 -2.72
CA LEU A 135 -12.44 0.74 -3.41
C LEU A 135 -11.37 0.23 -4.35
N GLY A 136 -11.60 0.34 -5.64
CA GLY A 136 -10.60 0.10 -6.67
C GLY A 136 -9.75 1.34 -6.92
N ILE A 137 -8.44 1.17 -6.95
CA ILE A 137 -7.51 2.21 -7.39
C ILE A 137 -6.88 1.72 -8.69
N SER A 138 -7.26 2.37 -9.78
CA SER A 138 -6.77 2.03 -11.11
C SER A 138 -5.39 2.64 -11.35
N LEU A 139 -4.45 1.80 -11.80
CA LEU A 139 -3.13 2.23 -12.26
C LEU A 139 -3.09 2.38 -13.78
N GLU A 140 -4.23 2.69 -14.40
CA GLU A 140 -4.29 3.00 -15.83
C GLU A 140 -3.71 4.39 -16.12
N PRO A 141 -2.93 4.53 -17.19
CA PRO A 141 -2.47 5.84 -17.66
C PRO A 141 -3.57 6.62 -18.39
N SER A 142 -4.75 6.04 -18.57
CA SER A 142 -5.89 6.63 -19.28
C SER A 142 -7.18 6.43 -18.50
N LEU A 143 -7.83 7.55 -18.18
CA LEU A 143 -9.15 7.56 -17.54
C LEU A 143 -10.23 6.92 -18.46
N THR A 144 -10.09 7.09 -19.77
CA THR A 144 -11.01 6.47 -20.76
C THR A 144 -10.95 4.95 -20.67
N THR A 145 -9.75 4.37 -20.74
CA THR A 145 -9.55 2.92 -20.60
C THR A 145 -10.09 2.41 -19.27
N CYS A 146 -9.83 3.14 -18.17
CA CYS A 146 -10.36 2.79 -16.86
C CYS A 146 -11.90 2.76 -16.84
N LYS A 147 -12.57 3.77 -17.41
CA LYS A 147 -14.03 3.83 -17.48
C LYS A 147 -14.63 2.73 -18.34
N GLU A 148 -14.04 2.43 -19.49
CA GLU A 148 -14.45 1.34 -20.37
C GLU A 148 -14.40 0.00 -19.65
N GLU A 149 -13.30 -0.27 -18.94
CA GLU A 149 -13.14 -1.52 -18.19
C GLU A 149 -14.13 -1.63 -17.02
N VAL A 150 -14.30 -0.58 -16.22
CA VAL A 150 -15.28 -0.54 -15.12
C VAL A 150 -16.70 -0.78 -15.64
N SER A 151 -17.03 -0.19 -16.77
CA SER A 151 -18.34 -0.36 -17.41
C SER A 151 -18.54 -1.78 -17.95
N SER A 152 -17.53 -2.33 -18.63
CA SER A 152 -17.59 -3.68 -19.21
C SER A 152 -17.74 -4.77 -18.16
N GLN A 153 -17.10 -4.60 -17.02
CA GLN A 153 -17.18 -5.53 -15.88
C GLN A 153 -18.36 -5.25 -14.93
N HIS A 154 -19.13 -4.20 -15.15
CA HIS A 154 -20.26 -3.80 -14.30
C HIS A 154 -19.90 -3.62 -12.83
N LEU A 155 -18.74 -2.98 -12.53
CA LEU A 155 -18.30 -2.76 -11.17
C LEU A 155 -19.19 -1.76 -10.44
N GLY A 156 -19.83 -2.21 -9.35
CA GLY A 156 -20.80 -1.44 -8.59
C GLY A 156 -20.21 -0.58 -7.46
N TRP A 157 -18.89 -0.49 -7.33
CA TRP A 157 -18.20 0.25 -6.26
C TRP A 157 -17.34 1.39 -6.81
N PRO A 158 -16.91 2.34 -5.96
CA PRO A 158 -16.05 3.45 -6.37
C PRO A 158 -14.71 2.98 -6.93
N VAL A 159 -14.29 3.60 -8.03
CA VAL A 159 -12.96 3.43 -8.62
C VAL A 159 -12.32 4.80 -8.77
N VAL A 160 -11.09 4.95 -8.29
CA VAL A 160 -10.28 6.15 -8.46
C VAL A 160 -9.21 5.89 -9.52
N CYS A 161 -9.09 6.81 -10.47
CA CYS A 161 -8.06 6.80 -11.50
C CYS A 161 -7.55 8.22 -11.69
N ASP A 162 -6.29 8.47 -11.34
CA ASP A 162 -5.65 9.79 -11.48
C ASP A 162 -4.62 9.84 -12.62
N GLU A 163 -4.53 8.77 -13.42
CA GLU A 163 -3.64 8.62 -14.58
C GLU A 163 -2.14 8.74 -14.24
N LYS A 164 -1.77 8.65 -12.95
CA LYS A 164 -0.39 8.83 -12.46
C LYS A 164 0.29 7.52 -12.07
N LEU A 165 -0.36 6.38 -12.31
CA LEU A 165 0.15 5.07 -11.94
C LEU A 165 0.56 5.03 -10.44
N PHE A 166 1.79 4.59 -10.15
CA PHE A 166 2.32 4.55 -8.77
C PHE A 166 2.69 5.92 -8.18
N GLU A 167 2.71 6.98 -8.99
CA GLU A 167 2.95 8.35 -8.53
C GLU A 167 1.67 9.02 -8.02
N GLY A 168 0.52 8.35 -8.14
CA GLY A 168 -0.77 8.82 -7.66
C GLY A 168 -0.78 9.12 -6.17
N MET A 169 -1.41 10.23 -5.78
CA MET A 169 -1.43 10.69 -4.40
C MET A 169 -2.07 9.65 -3.47
N LEU A 170 -3.16 9.00 -3.90
CA LEU A 170 -3.88 8.04 -3.07
C LEU A 170 -3.09 6.74 -2.90
N VAL A 171 -2.49 6.22 -3.97
CA VAL A 171 -1.61 5.05 -3.95
C VAL A 171 -0.47 5.24 -2.95
N ARG A 172 0.23 6.37 -3.05
CA ARG A 172 1.36 6.71 -2.17
C ARG A 172 0.91 6.90 -0.73
N LYS A 173 -0.20 7.62 -0.51
CA LYS A 173 -0.73 7.89 0.83
C LYS A 173 -1.17 6.62 1.55
N LEU A 174 -1.71 5.66 0.83
CA LEU A 174 -2.14 4.37 1.38
C LEU A 174 -1.02 3.34 1.47
N GLY A 175 0.17 3.65 0.97
CA GLY A 175 1.32 2.76 1.00
C GLY A 175 1.14 1.52 0.11
N LEU A 176 0.44 1.66 -1.02
CA LEU A 176 0.28 0.62 -2.02
C LEU A 176 1.47 0.67 -2.99
N THR A 177 2.09 -0.48 -3.26
CA THR A 177 3.39 -0.54 -3.96
C THR A 177 3.44 -1.54 -5.09
N ALA A 178 2.36 -2.28 -5.33
CA ALA A 178 2.27 -3.32 -6.36
C ALA A 178 0.90 -3.28 -7.08
N VAL A 179 0.75 -4.07 -8.12
CA VAL A 179 -0.51 -4.37 -8.79
C VAL A 179 -0.59 -5.87 -9.13
N PRO A 180 -1.55 -6.61 -8.49
CA PRO A 180 -2.42 -6.13 -7.42
C PRO A 180 -1.69 -5.90 -6.10
N ASP A 181 -2.19 -4.97 -5.31
CA ASP A 181 -1.89 -4.79 -3.90
C ASP A 181 -3.21 -4.58 -3.16
N ASN A 182 -3.26 -4.81 -1.84
CA ASN A 182 -4.52 -4.70 -1.12
C ASN A 182 -4.37 -4.32 0.36
N ILE A 183 -5.46 -3.76 0.88
CA ILE A 183 -5.64 -3.46 2.30
C ILE A 183 -7.01 -4.00 2.70
N LEU A 184 -7.04 -4.88 3.70
CA LEU A 184 -8.27 -5.41 4.27
C LEU A 184 -8.60 -4.69 5.57
N LEU A 185 -9.82 -4.18 5.66
CA LEU A 185 -10.36 -3.55 6.87
C LEU A 185 -11.50 -4.37 7.45
N GLN A 186 -11.55 -4.43 8.77
CA GLN A 186 -12.68 -4.95 9.53
C GLN A 186 -13.10 -3.91 10.56
N ARG A 187 -14.35 -3.44 10.50
CA ARG A 187 -14.90 -2.42 11.40
C ARG A 187 -14.00 -1.18 11.52
N GLY A 188 -13.50 -0.70 10.41
CA GLY A 188 -12.64 0.48 10.31
C GLY A 188 -11.18 0.29 10.73
N ARG A 189 -10.77 -0.92 11.08
CA ARG A 189 -9.37 -1.25 11.39
C ARG A 189 -8.72 -2.04 10.27
N VAL A 190 -7.49 -1.70 9.94
CA VAL A 190 -6.66 -2.47 9.02
C VAL A 190 -6.24 -3.78 9.71
N VAL A 191 -6.69 -4.90 9.16
CA VAL A 191 -6.40 -6.24 9.69
C VAL A 191 -5.39 -7.01 8.85
N ALA A 192 -5.19 -6.60 7.60
CA ALA A 192 -4.15 -7.17 6.73
C ALA A 192 -3.79 -6.22 5.59
N ARG A 193 -2.60 -6.42 5.00
CA ARG A 193 -2.09 -5.73 3.81
C ARG A 193 -1.29 -6.69 2.95
N GLY A 194 -1.28 -6.46 1.64
CA GLY A 194 -0.44 -7.19 0.70
C GLY A 194 -0.67 -8.69 0.72
N LEU A 195 -1.92 -9.12 0.92
CA LEU A 195 -2.27 -10.53 0.88
C LEU A 195 -2.21 -11.05 -0.57
N SER A 196 -1.91 -12.34 -0.71
CA SER A 196 -2.18 -13.03 -1.98
C SER A 196 -3.67 -12.96 -2.32
N ALA A 197 -4.03 -13.12 -3.60
CA ALA A 197 -5.45 -13.13 -4.00
C ALA A 197 -6.24 -14.18 -3.24
N ASP A 198 -5.69 -15.39 -3.09
CA ASP A 198 -6.35 -16.48 -2.37
C ASP A 198 -6.55 -16.17 -0.88
N ASP A 199 -5.52 -15.67 -0.20
CA ASP A 199 -5.61 -15.30 1.21
C ASP A 199 -6.60 -14.16 1.44
N LEU A 200 -6.63 -13.16 0.55
CA LEU A 200 -7.56 -12.05 0.63
C LEU A 200 -9.01 -12.54 0.50
N ILE A 201 -9.30 -13.31 -0.55
CA ILE A 201 -10.65 -13.85 -0.79
C ILE A 201 -11.10 -14.72 0.37
N ASN A 202 -10.25 -15.67 0.82
CA ASN A 202 -10.55 -16.56 1.95
C ASN A 202 -10.81 -15.79 3.25
N ARG A 203 -10.09 -14.69 3.49
CA ARG A 203 -10.31 -13.85 4.69
C ARG A 203 -11.59 -13.06 4.58
N VAL A 204 -11.87 -12.46 3.43
CA VAL A 204 -13.12 -11.70 3.20
C VAL A 204 -14.33 -12.63 3.37
N GLU A 205 -14.32 -13.83 2.77
CA GLU A 205 -15.41 -14.81 2.90
C GLU A 205 -15.73 -15.17 4.36
N LYS A 206 -14.72 -15.24 5.22
CA LYS A 206 -14.91 -15.52 6.66
C LYS A 206 -15.46 -14.35 7.46
N LEU A 207 -15.44 -13.14 6.90
CA LEU A 207 -15.81 -11.90 7.58
C LEU A 207 -17.19 -11.37 7.16
N ILE A 208 -17.70 -11.81 6.01
CA ILE A 208 -19.04 -11.46 5.48
C ILE A 208 -20.06 -12.57 5.79
#